data_321802432f1d8596a228d204235d788c
#
_entry.id   321802432f1d8596a228d204235d788c
#
_cell.length_a   1.000
_cell.length_b   1.000
_cell.length_c   1.000
_cell.angle_alpha   90.00
_cell.angle_beta   90.00
_cell.angle_gamma   90.00
#
_symmetry.space_group_name_H-M   'P 1'
#
loop_
_entity.id
_entity.type
_entity.pdbx_description
1 polymer ?
#
loop_
_entity_poly.entity_id
_entity_poly.type
_entity_poly.pdbx_seq_one_letter_code
_entity_poly.pdbx_strand_id
1 'polypeptide(L)'
;MIAIIDYDAGNIRSVEKALFALGEQPVVTRKKEEILAADKLILPGVGAFGDAMERLHQYGLVDVIREAVKDKGIPILGICLGLQLMFERSDESDGVEGLG
;
A
#
# COMPACT_ATOMS: atom_id res chain seq x y z
N MET A 1 8.55 1.05 13.32
CA MET A 1 7.20 1.59 13.03
C MET A 1 6.62 0.88 11.82
N ILE A 2 5.38 0.47 11.89
CA ILE A 2 4.65 -0.12 10.77
C ILE A 2 3.77 0.97 10.17
N ALA A 3 3.93 1.25 8.87
CA ALA A 3 3.10 2.23 8.19
C ALA A 3 2.08 1.52 7.29
N ILE A 4 0.82 1.90 7.43
CA ILE A 4 -0.26 1.48 6.52
C ILE A 4 -0.41 2.59 5.48
N ILE A 5 -0.25 2.25 4.21
CA ILE A 5 -0.31 3.23 3.14
C ILE A 5 -1.75 3.67 2.92
N ASP A 6 -2.00 4.97 3.10
CA ASP A 6 -3.33 5.56 3.01
C ASP A 6 -3.58 6.15 1.62
N TYR A 7 -4.25 5.37 0.78
CA TYR A 7 -4.72 5.85 -0.52
C TYR A 7 -6.25 5.74 -0.63
N ASP A 8 -6.93 5.88 0.51
CA ASP A 8 -8.40 5.80 0.63
C ASP A 8 -8.97 4.41 0.37
N ALA A 9 -8.19 3.36 0.63
CA ALA A 9 -8.69 2.00 0.53
C ALA A 9 -9.75 1.73 1.60
N GLY A 10 -10.84 1.08 1.21
CA GLY A 10 -11.98 0.86 2.10
C GLY A 10 -11.71 -0.07 3.29
N ASN A 11 -10.62 -0.86 3.26
CA ASN A 11 -10.29 -1.80 4.33
C ASN A 11 -9.20 -1.31 5.30
N ILE A 12 -8.81 -0.03 5.24
CA ILE A 12 -7.75 0.51 6.10
C ILE A 12 -8.06 0.32 7.58
N ARG A 13 -9.31 0.60 7.99
CA ARG A 13 -9.71 0.47 9.39
C ARG A 13 -9.66 -0.97 9.89
N SER A 14 -10.05 -1.92 9.05
CA SER A 14 -9.99 -3.35 9.39
C SER A 14 -8.55 -3.81 9.59
N VAL A 15 -7.65 -3.37 8.72
CA VAL A 15 -6.22 -3.67 8.81
C VAL A 15 -5.62 -3.06 10.07
N GLU A 16 -5.94 -1.80 10.34
CA GLU A 16 -5.48 -1.11 11.54
C GLU A 16 -5.90 -1.84 12.82
N LYS A 17 -7.18 -2.23 12.89
CA LYS A 17 -7.71 -2.96 14.04
C LYS A 17 -7.02 -4.30 14.23
N ALA A 18 -6.76 -5.02 13.15
CA ALA A 18 -6.08 -6.31 13.21
C ALA A 18 -4.67 -6.16 13.79
N LEU A 19 -3.94 -5.12 13.39
CA LEU A 19 -2.61 -4.86 13.92
C LEU A 19 -2.62 -4.48 15.39
N PHE A 20 -3.59 -3.66 15.82
CA PHE A 20 -3.76 -3.36 17.25
C PHE A 20 -4.05 -4.63 18.06
N ALA A 21 -4.88 -5.54 17.53
CA ALA A 21 -5.18 -6.80 18.20
C ALA A 21 -3.92 -7.68 18.36
N LEU A 22 -2.94 -7.52 17.49
CA LEU A 22 -1.65 -8.23 17.56
C LEU A 22 -0.62 -7.52 18.44
N GLY A 23 -1.01 -6.40 19.07
CA GLY A 23 -0.11 -5.65 19.95
C GLY A 23 0.75 -4.61 19.23
N GLU A 24 0.49 -4.36 17.94
CA GLU A 24 1.23 -3.37 17.16
C GLU A 24 0.56 -1.99 17.25
N GLN A 25 1.31 -0.95 16.94
CA GLN A 25 0.80 0.43 16.87
C GLN A 25 1.09 1.01 15.49
N PRO A 26 0.25 0.68 14.48
CA PRO A 26 0.49 1.15 13.13
C PRO A 26 0.22 2.63 12.95
N VAL A 27 0.88 3.23 11.97
CA VAL A 27 0.62 4.61 11.55
C VAL A 27 -0.02 4.57 10.17
N VAL A 28 -1.22 5.12 10.06
CA VAL A 28 -1.91 5.26 8.76
C VAL A 28 -1.42 6.57 8.15
N THR A 29 -0.75 6.51 7.01
CA THR A 29 -0.11 7.69 6.44
C THR A 29 0.04 7.62 4.93
N ARG A 30 0.07 8.79 4.30
CA ARG A 30 0.44 8.98 2.89
C ARG A 30 1.63 9.91 2.74
N LYS A 31 2.26 10.30 3.85
CA LYS A 31 3.40 11.20 3.83
C LYS A 31 4.66 10.45 3.45
N LYS A 32 5.37 10.96 2.44
CA LYS A 32 6.60 10.34 1.95
C LYS A 32 7.61 10.10 3.06
N GLU A 33 7.80 11.09 3.93
CA GLU A 33 8.79 11.02 5.00
C GLU A 33 8.50 9.87 5.97
N GLU A 34 7.23 9.69 6.31
CA GLU A 34 6.82 8.63 7.23
C GLU A 34 6.94 7.24 6.58
N ILE A 35 6.57 7.13 5.32
CA ILE A 35 6.67 5.87 4.58
C ILE A 35 8.13 5.44 4.46
N LEU A 36 9.01 6.36 4.08
CA LEU A 36 10.44 6.05 3.92
C LEU A 36 11.16 5.80 5.24
N ALA A 37 10.59 6.25 6.35
CA ALA A 37 11.15 6.01 7.69
C ALA A 37 10.59 4.75 8.37
N ALA A 38 9.63 4.07 7.77
CA ALA A 38 9.01 2.89 8.36
C ALA A 38 9.94 1.67 8.31
N ASP A 39 9.77 0.78 9.28
CA ASP A 39 10.46 -0.52 9.29
C ASP A 39 9.76 -1.52 8.39
N LYS A 40 8.44 -1.42 8.30
CA LYS A 40 7.59 -2.29 7.48
C LYS A 40 6.44 -1.49 6.91
N LEU A 41 5.98 -1.90 5.73
CA LEU A 41 4.84 -1.28 5.07
C LEU A 41 3.70 -2.27 4.88
N ILE A 42 2.48 -1.77 4.97
CA ILE A 42 1.28 -2.54 4.62
C ILE A 42 0.54 -1.80 3.53
N LEU A 43 0.25 -2.51 2.45
CA LEU A 43 -0.53 -2.00 1.34
C LEU A 43 -1.91 -2.66 1.37
N PRO A 44 -2.92 -1.99 1.94
CA PRO A 44 -4.28 -2.50 1.92
C PRO A 44 -4.91 -2.31 0.53
N GLY A 45 -6.03 -2.96 0.27
CA GLY A 45 -6.76 -2.72 -0.96
C GLY A 45 -8.02 -3.55 -1.04
N VAL A 46 -9.09 -2.94 -1.54
CA VAL A 46 -10.35 -3.60 -1.88
C VAL A 46 -10.90 -2.93 -3.14
N GLY A 47 -11.76 -3.65 -3.85
CA GLY A 47 -12.40 -3.11 -5.04
C GLY A 47 -11.60 -3.36 -6.31
N ALA A 48 -11.75 -2.48 -7.29
CA ALA A 48 -11.17 -2.66 -8.61
C ALA A 48 -9.70 -2.23 -8.65
N PHE A 49 -8.88 -3.04 -9.29
CA PHE A 49 -7.46 -2.81 -9.45
C PHE A 49 -7.15 -1.43 -10.09
N GLY A 50 -7.85 -1.09 -11.17
CA GLY A 50 -7.62 0.17 -11.88
C GLY A 50 -7.91 1.40 -11.02
N ASP A 51 -9.00 1.36 -10.24
CA ASP A 51 -9.36 2.47 -9.36
C ASP A 51 -8.31 2.66 -8.26
N ALA A 52 -7.82 1.57 -7.70
CA ALA A 52 -6.78 1.62 -6.67
C ALA A 52 -5.48 2.19 -7.23
N MET A 53 -5.04 1.73 -8.39
CA MET A 53 -3.83 2.26 -9.03
C MET A 53 -3.96 3.74 -9.37
N GLU A 54 -5.14 4.18 -9.82
CA GLU A 54 -5.40 5.59 -10.10
C GLU A 54 -5.22 6.44 -8.84
N ARG A 55 -5.75 5.98 -7.70
CA ARG A 55 -5.60 6.71 -6.43
C ARG A 55 -4.15 6.77 -5.97
N LEU A 56 -3.41 5.67 -6.11
CA LEU A 56 -1.99 5.66 -5.80
C LEU A 56 -1.22 6.69 -6.65
N HIS A 57 -1.54 6.80 -7.93
CA HIS A 57 -0.95 7.80 -8.80
C HIS A 57 -1.35 9.22 -8.40
N GLN A 58 -2.63 9.44 -8.09
CA GLN A 58 -3.13 10.75 -7.67
C GLN A 58 -2.40 11.28 -6.44
N TYR A 59 -2.11 10.42 -5.48
CA TYR A 59 -1.41 10.82 -4.25
C TYR A 59 0.11 10.78 -4.39
N GLY A 60 0.62 10.47 -5.58
CA GLY A 60 2.06 10.38 -5.80
C GLY A 60 2.74 9.24 -5.06
N LEU A 61 1.98 8.21 -4.70
CA LEU A 61 2.48 7.13 -3.87
C LEU A 61 3.22 6.02 -4.63
N VAL A 62 3.01 5.91 -5.94
CA VAL A 62 3.65 4.84 -6.72
C VAL A 62 5.17 4.93 -6.61
N ASP A 63 5.72 6.10 -6.84
CA ASP A 63 7.18 6.30 -6.78
C ASP A 63 7.71 6.17 -5.36
N VAL A 64 6.95 6.65 -4.37
CA VAL A 64 7.33 6.55 -2.95
C VAL A 64 7.42 5.09 -2.52
N ILE A 65 6.42 4.28 -2.88
CA ILE A 65 6.41 2.85 -2.56
C ILE A 65 7.58 2.14 -3.25
N ARG A 66 7.82 2.43 -4.52
CA ARG A 66 8.94 1.84 -5.25
C ARG A 66 10.28 2.20 -4.61
N GLU A 67 10.47 3.44 -4.23
CA GLU A 67 11.68 3.87 -3.53
C GLU A 67 11.85 3.13 -2.21
N ALA A 68 10.77 3.05 -1.41
CA ALA A 68 10.82 2.38 -0.11
C ALA A 68 11.20 0.90 -0.25
N VAL A 69 10.58 0.19 -1.18
CA VAL A 69 10.76 -1.26 -1.33
C VAL A 69 12.02 -1.60 -2.09
N LYS A 70 12.25 -0.97 -3.25
CA LYS A 70 13.36 -1.35 -4.13
C LYS A 70 14.69 -0.71 -3.74
N ASP A 71 14.67 0.56 -3.36
CA ASP A 71 15.90 1.28 -3.03
C ASP A 71 16.30 1.11 -1.56
N LYS A 72 15.33 1.18 -0.65
CA LYS A 72 15.59 1.06 0.79
C LYS A 72 15.43 -0.36 1.34
N GLY A 73 14.81 -1.25 0.57
CA GLY A 73 14.61 -2.63 1.00
C GLY A 73 13.61 -2.80 2.13
N ILE A 74 12.65 -1.88 2.29
CA ILE A 74 11.63 -1.98 3.34
C ILE A 74 10.66 -3.11 2.99
N PRO A 75 10.43 -4.09 3.89
CA PRO A 75 9.44 -5.15 3.64
C PRO A 75 8.04 -4.59 3.47
N ILE A 76 7.28 -5.12 2.53
CA ILE A 76 5.90 -4.72 2.29
C ILE A 76 4.99 -5.94 2.23
N LEU A 77 3.82 -5.84 2.88
CA LEU A 77 2.78 -6.85 2.86
C LEU A 77 1.55 -6.28 2.15
N GLY A 78 1.14 -6.91 1.05
CA GLY A 78 -0.12 -6.59 0.39
C GLY A 78 -1.26 -7.39 0.99
N ILE A 79 -2.40 -6.75 1.28
CA ILE A 79 -3.58 -7.38 1.86
C ILE A 79 -4.75 -7.23 0.89
N CYS A 80 -5.42 -8.34 0.57
CA CYS A 80 -6.53 -8.37 -0.38
C CYS A 80 -6.09 -7.81 -1.74
N LEU A 81 -6.75 -6.82 -2.28
CA LEU A 81 -6.36 -6.18 -3.55
C LEU A 81 -4.93 -5.62 -3.50
N GLY A 82 -4.44 -5.25 -2.31
CA GLY A 82 -3.08 -4.76 -2.15
C GLY A 82 -2.02 -5.71 -2.69
N LEU A 83 -2.25 -7.02 -2.56
CA LEU A 83 -1.35 -8.02 -3.12
C LEU A 83 -1.29 -7.93 -4.65
N GLN A 84 -2.44 -7.74 -5.31
CA GLN A 84 -2.49 -7.61 -6.76
C GLN A 84 -1.80 -6.33 -7.25
N LEU A 85 -1.92 -5.25 -6.48
CA LEU A 85 -1.29 -3.97 -6.83
C LEU A 85 0.23 -4.06 -6.89
N MET A 86 0.82 -5.03 -6.21
CA MET A 86 2.26 -5.23 -6.19
C MET A 86 2.80 -5.88 -7.47
N PHE A 87 1.94 -6.51 -8.27
CA PHE A 87 2.31 -7.09 -9.55
C PHE A 87 2.32 -6.03 -10.66
N GLU A 88 2.87 -6.39 -11.82
CA GLU A 88 3.01 -5.45 -12.92
C GLU A 88 1.68 -5.05 -13.55
N ARG A 89 0.70 -5.98 -13.56
CA ARG A 89 -0.63 -5.73 -14.13
C ARG A 89 -1.63 -6.77 -13.65
N SER A 90 -2.91 -6.52 -13.92
CA SER A 90 -3.98 -7.45 -13.60
C SER A 90 -4.92 -7.59 -14.79
N ASP A 91 -5.45 -8.79 -15.01
CA ASP A 91 -6.47 -9.05 -16.04
C ASP A 91 -7.83 -8.46 -15.68
N GLU A 92 -8.04 -8.09 -14.41
CA GLU A 92 -9.26 -7.44 -13.94
C GLU A 92 -9.45 -6.06 -14.55
N SER A 93 -8.36 -5.35 -14.81
CA SER A 93 -8.37 -4.00 -15.36
C SER A 93 -7.40 -3.94 -16.54
N ASP A 94 -7.95 -4.07 -17.76
CA ASP A 94 -7.16 -4.07 -18.98
C ASP A 94 -6.28 -2.84 -19.13
N GLY A 95 -5.03 -3.06 -19.45
CA GLY A 95 -4.10 -1.98 -19.76
C GLY A 95 -3.62 -1.17 -18.56
N VAL A 96 -4.02 -1.53 -17.33
CA VAL A 96 -3.55 -0.84 -16.13
C VAL A 96 -2.39 -1.61 -15.54
N GLU A 97 -1.27 -0.93 -15.32
CA GLU A 97 -0.09 -1.52 -14.72
C GLU A 97 -0.10 -1.33 -13.20
N GLY A 98 0.38 -2.33 -12.47
CA GLY A 98 0.57 -2.28 -11.03
C GLY A 98 1.91 -1.66 -10.65
N LEU A 99 2.33 -1.94 -9.43
CA LEU A 99 3.57 -1.38 -8.88
C LEU A 99 4.83 -2.08 -9.38
N GLY A 100 4.69 -3.31 -9.81
CA GLY A 100 5.82 -4.11 -10.31
C GLY A 100 6.61 -4.82 -9.21
#